data_7b8156f752caefb1ef9c2c373b55433c
#
_entry.id   7b8156f752caefb1ef9c2c373b55433c
#
_cell.length_a   1.000
_cell.length_b   1.000
_cell.length_c   1.000
_cell.angle_alpha   90.00
_cell.angle_beta   90.00
_cell.angle_gamma   90.00
#
_symmetry.space_group_name_H-M   'P 1'
#
loop_
_entity.id
_entity.type
_entity.pdbx_description
1 polymer ?
#
loop_
_entity_poly.entity_id
_entity_poly.type
_entity_poly.pdbx_seq_one_letter_code
_entity_poly.pdbx_strand_id
1 'polypeptide(L)'
;MPQNGSVMMTAFKSRAANIITNQTAIACIGLYCLAVVMGFGRFLFTATLPDIMTQLSLSTVIAGWLASVNYSGYFIGALIAMFVPQRLTWQMLIAWTAVSIVTTMLLVVPNLSLNLWYVIRLLSGIASGVAMILSSSLVIQSFSHERRSVLSALHYAGIGVGISASAVLTWWLLTLGYHFDIIWLVAGIISLPLLWLLYAIRPQNLISADLSSSKLSSSNLQLPKRQSSKLSSLKSQPVKLNRSNQRLSIQQTYLNFKRSLYEAVAGHTKAIVLLSASYVLAGFGYITSATFLPVMATQRLTTQSYAGLLIWLVVGIFAMLSNPIWGALAKRIGETKTLMGLTLLQAFGMCLPIWSDGAIGLYGNAVILGLTFVGMVSMTLNLIKNINPAYSNLLIGLATLAYAIGQFIGPLVTVALAGKQDNFNAGLLVAASGLLIGLVLVFFFQRQTQRQRQSSFN
;
A
#
# COMPACT_ATOMS: atom_id res chain seq x y z
N MET A 1 -18.31 33.12 29.84
CA MET A 1 -17.51 31.89 29.76
C MET A 1 -17.01 31.59 28.35
N PRO A 2 -16.05 32.34 27.76
CA PRO A 2 -15.43 31.93 26.50
C PRO A 2 -13.89 31.77 26.57
N GLN A 3 -13.25 31.82 27.75
CA GLN A 3 -11.77 31.75 27.82
C GLN A 3 -11.18 30.32 27.81
N ASN A 4 -11.93 29.30 28.16
CA ASN A 4 -11.42 27.91 28.21
C ASN A 4 -11.17 27.29 26.82
N GLY A 5 -11.87 27.72 25.77
CA GLY A 5 -11.68 27.18 24.43
C GLY A 5 -10.37 27.61 23.77
N SER A 6 -9.92 28.84 24.02
CA SER A 6 -8.68 29.36 23.43
C SER A 6 -7.41 28.78 24.08
N VAL A 7 -7.44 28.52 25.38
CA VAL A 7 -6.33 27.89 26.12
C VAL A 7 -6.19 26.42 25.74
N MET A 8 -7.31 25.71 25.58
CA MET A 8 -7.31 24.31 25.13
C MET A 8 -6.81 24.18 23.70
N MET A 9 -7.15 25.12 22.82
CA MET A 9 -6.72 25.14 21.43
C MET A 9 -5.25 25.54 21.26
N THR A 10 -4.72 26.42 22.12
CA THR A 10 -3.27 26.77 22.15
C THR A 10 -2.42 25.67 22.75
N ALA A 11 -2.86 25.02 23.82
CA ALA A 11 -2.19 23.84 24.38
C ALA A 11 -2.18 22.66 23.40
N PHE A 12 -3.26 22.52 22.63
CA PHE A 12 -3.36 21.50 21.57
C PHE A 12 -2.39 21.79 20.42
N LYS A 13 -2.32 23.05 19.95
CA LYS A 13 -1.37 23.49 18.91
C LYS A 13 0.08 23.28 19.31
N SER A 14 0.44 23.54 20.57
CA SER A 14 1.80 23.31 21.07
C SER A 14 2.16 21.81 21.17
N ARG A 15 1.21 20.96 21.60
CA ARG A 15 1.37 19.50 21.57
C ARG A 15 1.50 18.93 20.15
N ALA A 16 0.69 19.41 19.21
CA ALA A 16 0.79 19.02 17.80
C ALA A 16 2.13 19.43 17.19
N ALA A 17 2.66 20.62 17.52
CA ALA A 17 3.98 21.06 17.08
C ALA A 17 5.10 20.15 17.61
N ASN A 18 5.03 19.70 18.87
CA ASN A 18 5.97 18.75 19.44
C ASN A 18 5.90 17.35 18.82
N ILE A 19 4.72 16.92 18.36
CA ILE A 19 4.54 15.65 17.62
C ILE A 19 5.22 15.74 16.25
N ILE A 20 5.11 16.85 15.54
CA ILE A 20 5.72 17.04 14.21
C ILE A 20 7.25 16.99 14.27
N THR A 21 7.87 17.42 15.37
CA THR A 21 9.32 17.33 15.56
C THR A 21 9.77 15.93 15.99
N ASN A 22 8.87 15.10 16.52
CA ASN A 22 9.18 13.75 16.98
C ASN A 22 8.98 12.71 15.85
N GLN A 23 10.07 12.33 15.19
CA GLN A 23 10.07 11.35 14.10
C GLN A 23 9.43 10.01 14.50
N THR A 24 9.55 9.59 15.76
CA THR A 24 8.92 8.35 16.25
C THR A 24 7.39 8.49 16.28
N ALA A 25 6.87 9.64 16.74
CA ALA A 25 5.43 9.90 16.72
C ALA A 25 4.86 9.91 15.28
N ILE A 26 5.59 10.51 14.33
CA ILE A 26 5.22 10.47 12.91
C ILE A 26 5.20 9.02 12.38
N ALA A 27 6.18 8.20 12.74
CA ALA A 27 6.22 6.79 12.37
C ALA A 27 5.04 6.01 12.96
N CYS A 28 4.66 6.26 14.22
CA CYS A 28 3.50 5.64 14.87
C CYS A 28 2.17 6.06 14.22
N ILE A 29 2.01 7.33 13.85
CA ILE A 29 0.82 7.78 13.11
C ILE A 29 0.78 7.14 11.72
N GLY A 30 1.92 7.04 11.05
CA GLY A 30 2.04 6.33 9.79
C GLY A 30 1.76 4.82 9.91
N LEU A 31 2.19 4.18 11.00
CA LEU A 31 1.85 2.79 11.34
C LEU A 31 0.32 2.65 11.49
N TYR A 32 -0.32 3.54 12.27
CA TYR A 32 -1.76 3.52 12.44
C TYR A 32 -2.50 3.77 11.11
N CYS A 33 -1.99 4.67 10.26
CA CYS A 33 -2.53 4.89 8.93
C CYS A 33 -2.50 3.60 8.08
N LEU A 34 -1.37 2.88 8.04
CA LEU A 34 -1.28 1.60 7.33
C LEU A 34 -2.14 0.51 7.96
N ALA A 35 -2.26 0.48 9.29
CA ALA A 35 -3.15 -0.46 9.96
C ALA A 35 -4.62 -0.24 9.57
N VAL A 36 -5.05 1.02 9.44
CA VAL A 36 -6.40 1.36 9.00
C VAL A 36 -6.60 1.04 7.52
N VAL A 37 -5.79 1.64 6.62
CA VAL A 37 -6.08 1.56 5.17
C VAL A 37 -5.75 0.20 4.56
N MET A 38 -4.76 -0.51 5.09
CA MET A 38 -4.39 -1.86 4.65
C MET A 38 -5.06 -2.92 5.52
N GLY A 39 -5.01 -2.79 6.84
CA GLY A 39 -5.61 -3.75 7.76
C GLY A 39 -7.13 -3.80 7.64
N PHE A 40 -7.81 -2.71 7.97
CA PHE A 40 -9.28 -2.68 7.93
C PHE A 40 -9.81 -2.41 6.52
N GLY A 41 -9.25 -1.48 5.77
CA GLY A 41 -9.73 -1.17 4.41
C GLY A 41 -9.56 -2.32 3.41
N ARG A 42 -8.56 -3.18 3.58
CA ARG A 42 -8.24 -4.23 2.60
C ARG A 42 -8.29 -5.64 3.19
N PHE A 43 -7.56 -5.90 4.27
CA PHE A 43 -7.33 -7.25 4.80
C PHE A 43 -8.41 -7.73 5.79
N LEU A 44 -9.28 -6.85 6.30
CA LEU A 44 -10.46 -7.24 7.08
C LEU A 44 -11.38 -8.17 6.26
N PHE A 45 -11.48 -7.94 4.94
CA PHE A 45 -12.21 -8.83 4.04
C PHE A 45 -11.72 -10.28 4.15
N THR A 46 -10.42 -10.50 4.20
CA THR A 46 -9.84 -11.84 4.35
C THR A 46 -10.17 -12.46 5.71
N ALA A 47 -10.13 -11.68 6.79
CA ALA A 47 -10.49 -12.15 8.12
C ALA A 47 -11.97 -12.53 8.21
N THR A 48 -12.86 -11.74 7.61
CA THR A 48 -14.31 -11.95 7.66
C THR A 48 -14.83 -12.83 6.52
N LEU A 49 -13.98 -13.22 5.55
CA LEU A 49 -14.41 -13.94 4.35
C LEU A 49 -15.16 -15.25 4.65
N PRO A 50 -14.73 -16.11 5.59
CA PRO A 50 -15.51 -17.32 5.92
C PRO A 50 -16.93 -16.99 6.43
N ASP A 51 -17.08 -15.97 7.27
CA ASP A 51 -18.38 -15.53 7.78
C ASP A 51 -19.25 -14.91 6.66
N ILE A 52 -18.67 -14.04 5.82
CA ILE A 52 -19.36 -13.46 4.66
C ILE A 52 -19.88 -14.55 3.72
N MET A 53 -19.05 -15.56 3.41
CA MET A 53 -19.44 -16.67 2.53
C MET A 53 -20.60 -17.45 3.11
N THR A 54 -20.60 -17.68 4.43
CA THR A 54 -21.67 -18.41 5.14
C THR A 54 -22.95 -17.58 5.19
N GLN A 55 -22.88 -16.32 5.64
CA GLN A 55 -24.05 -15.47 5.85
C GLN A 55 -24.74 -15.07 4.53
N LEU A 56 -23.96 -14.83 3.47
CA LEU A 56 -24.49 -14.43 2.18
C LEU A 56 -24.56 -15.58 1.17
N SER A 57 -24.25 -16.81 1.56
CA SER A 57 -24.23 -18.00 0.70
C SER A 57 -23.39 -17.76 -0.59
N LEU A 58 -22.25 -17.07 -0.45
CA LEU A 58 -21.41 -16.72 -1.59
C LEU A 58 -20.53 -17.91 -2.00
N SER A 59 -20.46 -18.12 -3.30
CA SER A 59 -19.50 -19.07 -3.88
C SER A 59 -18.07 -18.56 -3.79
N THR A 60 -17.10 -19.47 -3.76
CA THR A 60 -15.66 -19.16 -3.78
C THR A 60 -15.27 -18.32 -5.00
N VAL A 61 -15.96 -18.52 -6.13
CA VAL A 61 -15.75 -17.74 -7.36
C VAL A 61 -16.10 -16.26 -7.12
N ILE A 62 -17.27 -15.98 -6.51
CA ILE A 62 -17.68 -14.60 -6.18
C ILE A 62 -16.70 -13.98 -5.16
N ALA A 63 -16.28 -14.74 -4.16
CA ALA A 63 -15.28 -14.30 -3.18
C ALA A 63 -13.95 -13.91 -3.86
N GLY A 64 -13.48 -14.71 -4.82
CA GLY A 64 -12.29 -14.43 -5.62
C GLY A 64 -12.42 -13.15 -6.46
N TRP A 65 -13.57 -12.93 -7.10
CA TRP A 65 -13.85 -11.70 -7.84
C TRP A 65 -13.90 -10.46 -6.93
N LEU A 66 -14.53 -10.55 -5.76
CA LEU A 66 -14.58 -9.46 -4.78
C LEU A 66 -13.17 -9.07 -4.28
N ALA A 67 -12.29 -10.07 -4.09
CA ALA A 67 -10.90 -9.83 -3.77
C ALA A 67 -10.16 -9.17 -4.94
N SER A 68 -10.28 -9.71 -6.14
CA SER A 68 -9.58 -9.20 -7.35
C SER A 68 -10.01 -7.79 -7.73
N VAL A 69 -11.29 -7.45 -7.61
CA VAL A 69 -11.78 -6.08 -7.84
C VAL A 69 -11.16 -5.08 -6.85
N ASN A 70 -10.95 -5.46 -5.59
CA ASN A 70 -10.23 -4.61 -4.65
C ASN A 70 -8.76 -4.42 -5.07
N TYR A 71 -8.10 -5.45 -5.59
CA TYR A 71 -6.72 -5.36 -6.07
C TYR A 71 -6.60 -4.55 -7.36
N SER A 72 -7.60 -4.61 -8.26
CA SER A 72 -7.66 -3.70 -9.41
C SER A 72 -7.85 -2.24 -8.97
N GLY A 73 -8.66 -2.02 -7.93
CA GLY A 73 -8.76 -0.71 -7.28
C GLY A 73 -7.41 -0.23 -6.75
N TYR A 74 -6.66 -1.08 -6.07
CA TYR A 74 -5.31 -0.77 -5.59
C TYR A 74 -4.35 -0.40 -6.73
N PHE A 75 -4.41 -1.08 -7.85
CA PHE A 75 -3.68 -0.73 -9.07
C PHE A 75 -4.02 0.69 -9.54
N ILE A 76 -5.33 1.01 -9.66
CA ILE A 76 -5.80 2.35 -10.05
C ILE A 76 -5.34 3.40 -9.02
N GLY A 77 -5.44 3.09 -7.72
CA GLY A 77 -4.98 3.95 -6.64
C GLY A 77 -3.49 4.25 -6.72
N ALA A 78 -2.67 3.26 -7.03
CA ALA A 78 -1.24 3.42 -7.25
C ALA A 78 -0.94 4.35 -8.44
N LEU A 79 -1.68 4.20 -9.55
CA LEU A 79 -1.60 5.12 -10.68
C LEU A 79 -1.95 6.55 -10.27
N ILE A 80 -3.06 6.76 -9.58
CA ILE A 80 -3.48 8.10 -9.12
C ILE A 80 -2.38 8.71 -8.25
N ALA A 81 -1.83 7.96 -7.30
CA ALA A 81 -0.81 8.45 -6.37
C ALA A 81 0.47 8.96 -7.07
N MET A 82 0.85 8.37 -8.22
CA MET A 82 2.01 8.81 -9.01
C MET A 82 1.86 10.23 -9.58
N PHE A 83 0.62 10.68 -9.81
CA PHE A 83 0.33 11.99 -10.39
C PHE A 83 -0.10 13.04 -9.37
N VAL A 84 -0.15 12.69 -8.07
CA VAL A 84 -0.52 13.64 -7.01
C VAL A 84 0.58 14.67 -6.82
N PRO A 85 0.33 15.97 -7.06
CA PRO A 85 1.30 17.03 -6.81
C PRO A 85 1.68 17.08 -5.31
N GLN A 86 2.94 17.35 -5.00
CA GLN A 86 3.45 17.38 -3.63
C GLN A 86 2.63 18.31 -2.72
N ARG A 87 2.16 19.43 -3.24
CA ARG A 87 1.30 20.41 -2.52
C ARG A 87 -0.05 19.82 -2.08
N LEU A 88 -0.58 18.82 -2.82
CA LEU A 88 -1.88 18.18 -2.55
C LEU A 88 -1.76 16.86 -1.81
N THR A 89 -0.53 16.35 -1.59
CA THR A 89 -0.28 15.02 -1.02
C THR A 89 -1.00 14.83 0.32
N TRP A 90 -0.97 15.84 1.18
CA TRP A 90 -1.61 15.77 2.50
C TRP A 90 -3.14 15.77 2.43
N GLN A 91 -3.74 16.66 1.62
CA GLN A 91 -5.19 16.71 1.43
C GLN A 91 -5.70 15.40 0.82
N MET A 92 -4.99 14.89 -0.19
CA MET A 92 -5.31 13.62 -0.83
C MET A 92 -5.19 12.45 0.13
N LEU A 93 -4.17 12.42 1.00
CA LEU A 93 -4.05 11.39 2.03
C LEU A 93 -5.27 11.38 2.96
N ILE A 94 -5.69 12.55 3.48
CA ILE A 94 -6.87 12.65 4.35
C ILE A 94 -8.13 12.21 3.60
N ALA A 95 -8.34 12.73 2.39
CA ALA A 95 -9.54 12.43 1.60
C ALA A 95 -9.66 10.92 1.28
N TRP A 96 -8.60 10.30 0.83
CA TRP A 96 -8.62 8.86 0.51
C TRP A 96 -8.64 7.96 1.74
N THR A 97 -8.07 8.39 2.86
CA THR A 97 -8.27 7.73 4.15
C THR A 97 -9.73 7.79 4.59
N ALA A 98 -10.40 8.94 4.41
CA ALA A 98 -11.84 9.05 4.68
C ALA A 98 -12.67 8.14 3.77
N VAL A 99 -12.35 8.08 2.46
CA VAL A 99 -13.01 7.14 1.53
C VAL A 99 -12.79 5.70 1.98
N SER A 100 -11.58 5.31 2.43
CA SER A 100 -11.30 3.97 2.95
C SER A 100 -12.20 3.64 4.16
N ILE A 101 -12.33 4.57 5.12
CA ILE A 101 -13.15 4.38 6.31
C ILE A 101 -14.64 4.28 5.94
N VAL A 102 -15.13 5.19 5.09
CA VAL A 102 -16.52 5.17 4.64
C VAL A 102 -16.86 3.88 3.91
N THR A 103 -16.01 3.44 2.98
CA THR A 103 -16.22 2.17 2.25
C THR A 103 -16.17 0.96 3.16
N THR A 104 -15.38 1.00 4.24
CA THR A 104 -15.39 -0.03 5.28
C THR A 104 -16.74 -0.04 6.01
N MET A 105 -17.25 1.12 6.44
CA MET A 105 -18.53 1.20 7.17
C MET A 105 -19.74 0.87 6.28
N LEU A 106 -19.70 1.16 4.99
CA LEU A 106 -20.82 0.93 4.08
C LEU A 106 -21.22 -0.56 3.96
N LEU A 107 -20.33 -1.49 4.30
CA LEU A 107 -20.63 -2.91 4.25
C LEU A 107 -21.53 -3.40 5.42
N VAL A 108 -21.89 -2.51 6.35
CA VAL A 108 -22.92 -2.78 7.37
C VAL A 108 -24.34 -2.74 6.80
N VAL A 109 -24.55 -2.08 5.66
CA VAL A 109 -25.90 -1.92 5.09
C VAL A 109 -26.46 -3.28 4.68
N PRO A 110 -27.64 -3.67 5.22
CA PRO A 110 -28.21 -4.97 4.91
C PRO A 110 -28.67 -5.04 3.45
N ASN A 111 -28.71 -6.25 2.90
CA ASN A 111 -29.22 -6.54 1.55
C ASN A 111 -28.56 -5.75 0.42
N LEU A 112 -27.27 -5.41 0.57
CA LEU A 112 -26.50 -4.81 -0.52
C LEU A 112 -26.46 -5.72 -1.74
N SER A 113 -26.77 -5.17 -2.91
CA SER A 113 -26.62 -5.92 -4.15
C SER A 113 -25.14 -6.26 -4.41
N LEU A 114 -24.88 -7.38 -5.07
CA LEU A 114 -23.52 -7.82 -5.42
C LEU A 114 -22.78 -6.77 -6.25
N ASN A 115 -23.46 -6.04 -7.13
CA ASN A 115 -22.86 -4.97 -7.91
C ASN A 115 -22.35 -3.84 -7.01
N LEU A 116 -23.09 -3.50 -5.94
CA LEU A 116 -22.65 -2.47 -4.99
C LEU A 116 -21.47 -2.96 -4.15
N TRP A 117 -21.42 -4.25 -3.79
CA TRP A 117 -20.23 -4.87 -3.20
C TRP A 117 -19.00 -4.68 -4.08
N TYR A 118 -19.09 -4.94 -5.40
CA TYR A 118 -17.97 -4.71 -6.32
C TYR A 118 -17.54 -3.25 -6.36
N VAL A 119 -18.49 -2.30 -6.40
CA VAL A 119 -18.17 -0.85 -6.40
C VAL A 119 -17.47 -0.45 -5.10
N ILE A 120 -17.99 -0.88 -3.95
CA ILE A 120 -17.39 -0.57 -2.64
C ILE A 120 -15.99 -1.19 -2.54
N ARG A 121 -15.80 -2.43 -2.97
CA ARG A 121 -14.51 -3.10 -2.99
C ARG A 121 -13.49 -2.40 -3.91
N LEU A 122 -13.93 -1.94 -5.09
CA LEU A 122 -13.11 -1.15 -6.01
C LEU A 122 -12.65 0.17 -5.37
N LEU A 123 -13.59 0.94 -4.80
CA LEU A 123 -13.30 2.22 -4.15
C LEU A 123 -12.40 2.05 -2.92
N SER A 124 -12.64 1.04 -2.10
CA SER A 124 -11.77 0.67 -0.97
C SER A 124 -10.35 0.33 -1.45
N GLY A 125 -10.23 -0.39 -2.57
CA GLY A 125 -8.95 -0.69 -3.21
C GLY A 125 -8.22 0.59 -3.65
N ILE A 126 -8.89 1.49 -4.39
CA ILE A 126 -8.33 2.78 -4.80
C ILE A 126 -7.84 3.56 -3.58
N ALA A 127 -8.70 3.66 -2.57
CA ALA A 127 -8.41 4.40 -1.35
C ALA A 127 -7.17 3.85 -0.62
N SER A 128 -7.07 2.54 -0.46
CA SER A 128 -5.92 1.92 0.20
C SER A 128 -4.63 2.10 -0.61
N GLY A 129 -4.69 2.02 -1.94
CA GLY A 129 -3.54 2.22 -2.83
C GLY A 129 -3.00 3.65 -2.75
N VAL A 130 -3.88 4.65 -2.87
CA VAL A 130 -3.48 6.06 -2.76
C VAL A 130 -2.94 6.36 -1.36
N ALA A 131 -3.69 6.00 -0.31
CA ALA A 131 -3.32 6.33 1.06
C ALA A 131 -2.01 5.65 1.49
N MET A 132 -1.77 4.40 1.11
CA MET A 132 -0.50 3.69 1.39
C MET A 132 0.69 4.41 0.78
N ILE A 133 0.62 4.79 -0.51
CA ILE A 133 1.75 5.42 -1.22
C ILE A 133 2.00 6.82 -0.67
N LEU A 134 0.95 7.63 -0.49
CA LEU A 134 1.08 8.99 0.02
C LEU A 134 1.55 9.02 1.47
N SER A 135 1.02 8.15 2.33
CA SER A 135 1.46 8.00 3.72
C SER A 135 2.93 7.60 3.79
N SER A 136 3.35 6.59 3.03
CA SER A 136 4.74 6.15 3.00
C SER A 136 5.68 7.25 2.51
N SER A 137 5.28 8.00 1.48
CA SER A 137 6.06 9.12 0.96
C SER A 137 6.26 10.21 2.02
N LEU A 138 5.19 10.66 2.66
CA LEU A 138 5.22 11.72 3.67
C LEU A 138 6.01 11.32 4.92
N VAL A 139 5.76 10.11 5.42
CA VAL A 139 6.37 9.60 6.65
C VAL A 139 7.86 9.36 6.46
N ILE A 140 8.28 8.71 5.38
CA ILE A 140 9.70 8.38 5.14
C ILE A 140 10.53 9.63 4.86
N GLN A 141 9.97 10.64 4.19
CA GLN A 141 10.64 11.92 3.96
C GLN A 141 10.91 12.69 5.26
N SER A 142 10.12 12.46 6.31
CA SER A 142 10.28 13.11 7.62
C SER A 142 11.41 12.51 8.47
N PHE A 143 12.03 11.40 8.03
CA PHE A 143 13.05 10.71 8.83
C PHE A 143 14.47 11.16 8.48
N SER A 144 15.27 11.38 9.52
CA SER A 144 16.72 11.58 9.37
C SER A 144 17.38 10.33 8.76
N HIS A 145 18.49 10.53 8.06
CA HIS A 145 19.19 9.44 7.37
C HIS A 145 19.55 8.27 8.31
N GLU A 146 19.99 8.58 9.53
CA GLU A 146 20.41 7.60 10.55
C GLU A 146 19.25 6.73 11.04
N ARG A 147 18.06 7.32 11.27
CA ARG A 147 16.90 6.63 11.83
C ARG A 147 15.93 6.09 10.77
N ARG A 148 16.13 6.42 9.49
CA ARG A 148 15.21 6.10 8.39
C ARG A 148 14.91 4.61 8.30
N SER A 149 15.92 3.76 8.42
CA SER A 149 15.73 2.30 8.32
C SER A 149 14.80 1.75 9.41
N VAL A 150 15.05 2.15 10.68
CA VAL A 150 14.27 1.67 11.83
C VAL A 150 12.85 2.23 11.80
N LEU A 151 12.71 3.54 11.55
CA LEU A 151 11.39 4.19 11.55
C LEU A 151 10.53 3.79 10.34
N SER A 152 11.16 3.49 9.19
CA SER A 152 10.44 2.92 8.06
C SER A 152 9.95 1.50 8.37
N ALA A 153 10.76 0.68 9.05
CA ALA A 153 10.33 -0.64 9.49
C ALA A 153 9.15 -0.55 10.46
N LEU A 154 9.17 0.40 11.39
CA LEU A 154 8.06 0.69 12.30
C LEU A 154 6.80 1.12 11.53
N HIS A 155 6.93 2.02 10.56
CA HIS A 155 5.80 2.45 9.72
C HIS A 155 5.16 1.27 8.98
N TYR A 156 5.95 0.44 8.29
CA TYR A 156 5.43 -0.70 7.55
C TYR A 156 4.94 -1.86 8.43
N ALA A 157 5.37 -1.94 9.70
CA ALA A 157 4.80 -2.88 10.66
C ALA A 157 3.29 -2.66 10.86
N GLY A 158 2.78 -1.44 10.55
CA GLY A 158 1.36 -1.12 10.54
C GLY A 158 0.50 -2.07 9.69
N ILE A 159 1.05 -2.62 8.60
CA ILE A 159 0.35 -3.63 7.80
C ILE A 159 0.06 -4.88 8.64
N GLY A 160 1.09 -5.41 9.30
CA GLY A 160 0.96 -6.58 10.17
C GLY A 160 0.08 -6.32 11.39
N VAL A 161 0.21 -5.14 12.01
CA VAL A 161 -0.69 -4.70 13.11
C VAL A 161 -2.13 -4.69 12.65
N GLY A 162 -2.42 -4.14 11.46
CA GLY A 162 -3.76 -4.09 10.89
C GLY A 162 -4.33 -5.47 10.57
N ILE A 163 -3.51 -6.39 10.05
CA ILE A 163 -3.89 -7.79 9.82
C ILE A 163 -4.23 -8.46 11.16
N SER A 164 -3.36 -8.35 12.17
CA SER A 164 -3.59 -8.92 13.50
C SER A 164 -4.83 -8.32 14.17
N ALA A 165 -4.99 -6.99 14.09
CA ALA A 165 -6.15 -6.30 14.65
C ALA A 165 -7.45 -6.74 13.97
N SER A 166 -7.44 -6.94 12.63
CA SER A 166 -8.60 -7.44 11.91
C SER A 166 -9.00 -8.86 12.37
N ALA A 167 -8.03 -9.74 12.61
CA ALA A 167 -8.28 -11.08 13.10
C ALA A 167 -8.86 -11.08 14.53
N VAL A 168 -8.23 -10.31 15.44
CA VAL A 168 -8.67 -10.21 16.84
C VAL A 168 -10.06 -9.56 16.95
N LEU A 169 -10.31 -8.47 16.21
CA LEU A 169 -11.60 -7.80 16.19
C LEU A 169 -12.71 -8.75 15.69
N THR A 170 -12.44 -9.44 14.59
CA THR A 170 -13.38 -10.40 14.01
C THR A 170 -13.65 -11.54 15.00
N TRP A 171 -12.61 -12.13 15.59
CA TRP A 171 -12.75 -13.17 16.59
C TRP A 171 -13.61 -12.71 17.78
N TRP A 172 -13.30 -11.55 18.36
CA TRP A 172 -13.99 -11.00 19.51
C TRP A 172 -15.49 -10.78 19.24
N LEU A 173 -15.83 -10.13 18.11
CA LEU A 173 -17.22 -9.84 17.78
C LEU A 173 -18.01 -11.09 17.38
N LEU A 174 -17.40 -12.07 16.70
CA LEU A 174 -18.04 -13.36 16.43
C LEU A 174 -18.33 -14.14 17.70
N THR A 175 -17.45 -14.09 18.72
CA THR A 175 -17.73 -14.74 20.03
C THR A 175 -18.89 -14.10 20.80
N LEU A 176 -19.19 -12.83 20.49
CA LEU A 176 -20.37 -12.12 21.01
C LEU A 176 -21.64 -12.34 20.17
N GLY A 177 -21.56 -13.15 19.11
CA GLY A 177 -22.69 -13.46 18.22
C GLY A 177 -22.96 -12.42 17.14
N TYR A 178 -22.04 -11.46 16.93
CA TYR A 178 -22.13 -10.52 15.82
C TYR A 178 -21.50 -11.11 14.56
N HIS A 179 -21.93 -10.64 13.39
CA HIS A 179 -21.46 -11.07 12.07
C HIS A 179 -20.67 -9.97 11.37
N PHE A 180 -20.24 -10.26 10.14
CA PHE A 180 -19.34 -9.40 9.35
C PHE A 180 -19.81 -7.94 9.26
N ASP A 181 -21.11 -7.68 9.15
CA ASP A 181 -21.70 -6.33 9.03
C ASP A 181 -21.31 -5.43 10.21
N ILE A 182 -21.56 -5.90 11.44
CA ILE A 182 -21.18 -5.18 12.67
C ILE A 182 -19.66 -5.10 12.80
N ILE A 183 -18.92 -6.15 12.43
CA ILE A 183 -17.45 -6.15 12.46
C ILE A 183 -16.88 -5.03 11.58
N TRP A 184 -17.44 -4.84 10.39
CA TRP A 184 -17.02 -3.79 9.47
C TRP A 184 -17.38 -2.39 9.98
N LEU A 185 -18.56 -2.23 10.59
CA LEU A 185 -18.96 -0.98 11.23
C LEU A 185 -17.99 -0.58 12.36
N VAL A 186 -17.71 -1.52 13.27
CA VAL A 186 -16.82 -1.29 14.42
C VAL A 186 -15.39 -0.98 13.95
N ALA A 187 -14.89 -1.69 12.94
CA ALA A 187 -13.59 -1.41 12.33
C ALA A 187 -13.53 0.03 11.76
N GLY A 188 -14.59 0.48 11.10
CA GLY A 188 -14.72 1.84 10.62
C GLY A 188 -14.73 2.87 11.75
N ILE A 189 -15.49 2.64 12.83
CA ILE A 189 -15.53 3.52 14.00
C ILE A 189 -14.16 3.64 14.66
N ILE A 190 -13.45 2.52 14.86
CA ILE A 190 -12.08 2.50 15.42
C ILE A 190 -11.11 3.28 14.53
N SER A 191 -11.40 3.39 13.24
CA SER A 191 -10.56 4.11 12.28
C SER A 191 -10.77 5.64 12.26
N LEU A 192 -11.89 6.14 12.77
CA LEU A 192 -12.22 7.58 12.75
C LEU A 192 -11.20 8.49 13.44
N PRO A 193 -10.60 8.11 14.60
CA PRO A 193 -9.58 8.94 15.25
C PRO A 193 -8.38 9.24 14.35
N LEU A 194 -8.07 8.39 13.37
CA LEU A 194 -6.98 8.64 12.42
C LEU A 194 -7.23 9.90 11.58
N LEU A 195 -8.46 10.15 11.12
CA LEU A 195 -8.79 11.36 10.35
C LEU A 195 -8.52 12.61 11.17
N TRP A 196 -8.90 12.60 12.44
CA TRP A 196 -8.64 13.69 13.35
C TRP A 196 -7.13 13.89 13.60
N LEU A 197 -6.37 12.81 13.81
CA LEU A 197 -4.91 12.87 13.95
C LEU A 197 -4.26 13.44 12.70
N LEU A 198 -4.58 12.94 11.52
CA LEU A 198 -4.06 13.44 10.24
C LEU A 198 -4.41 14.92 10.03
N TYR A 199 -5.62 15.35 10.39
CA TYR A 199 -6.01 16.75 10.30
C TYR A 199 -5.21 17.62 11.28
N ALA A 200 -5.02 17.16 12.52
CA ALA A 200 -4.34 17.90 13.58
C ALA A 200 -2.84 18.11 13.33
N ILE A 201 -2.16 17.13 12.73
CA ILE A 201 -0.72 17.21 12.43
C ILE A 201 -0.43 17.80 11.04
N ARG A 202 -1.45 18.27 10.33
CA ARG A 202 -1.28 18.88 9.01
C ARG A 202 -0.23 20.00 9.07
N PRO A 203 0.84 19.95 8.24
CA PRO A 203 1.87 20.97 8.24
C PRO A 203 1.29 22.35 7.91
N GLN A 204 1.28 23.26 8.88
CA GLN A 204 0.79 24.62 8.66
C GLN A 204 1.70 25.41 7.70
N ASN A 205 2.94 24.98 7.55
CA ASN A 205 3.95 25.62 6.69
C ASN A 205 3.68 25.48 5.18
N LEU A 206 2.83 24.54 4.75
CA LEU A 206 2.44 24.44 3.35
C LEU A 206 1.46 25.55 2.93
N ILE A 207 0.70 26.10 3.89
CA ILE A 207 -0.22 27.23 3.63
C ILE A 207 0.56 28.56 3.64
N SER A 208 1.57 28.68 4.50
CA SER A 208 2.41 29.89 4.59
C SER A 208 3.41 29.99 3.43
N ALA A 209 3.87 28.87 2.87
CA ALA A 209 4.74 28.86 1.69
C ALA A 209 4.02 29.36 0.43
N ASP A 210 2.73 29.03 0.25
CA ASP A 210 1.92 29.57 -0.87
C ASP A 210 1.62 31.06 -0.71
N LEU A 211 1.41 31.53 0.52
CA LEU A 211 1.20 32.94 0.81
C LEU A 211 2.49 33.76 0.76
N SER A 212 3.64 33.17 1.11
CA SER A 212 4.94 33.83 1.03
C SER A 212 5.50 33.83 -0.39
N SER A 213 5.29 32.78 -1.18
CA SER A 213 5.67 32.76 -2.60
C SER A 213 4.85 33.76 -3.43
N SER A 214 3.57 33.92 -3.13
CA SER A 214 2.75 34.96 -3.76
C SER A 214 3.14 36.39 -3.34
N LYS A 215 3.62 36.58 -2.11
CA LYS A 215 4.13 37.90 -1.62
C LYS A 215 5.56 38.15 -2.10
N LEU A 216 6.43 37.15 -2.24
CA LEU A 216 7.77 37.34 -2.82
C LEU A 216 7.72 37.62 -4.34
N SER A 217 6.74 37.08 -5.04
CA SER A 217 6.50 37.42 -6.46
C SER A 217 6.06 38.89 -6.67
N SER A 218 5.46 39.48 -5.64
CA SER A 218 5.03 40.91 -5.68
C SER A 218 6.07 41.87 -5.12
N SER A 219 7.06 41.43 -4.32
CA SER A 219 8.05 42.27 -3.69
C SER A 219 9.42 42.34 -4.40
N ASN A 220 9.72 41.43 -5.32
CA ASN A 220 10.98 41.44 -6.07
C ASN A 220 10.97 42.22 -7.39
N LEU A 221 9.98 43.08 -7.60
CA LEU A 221 9.95 44.09 -8.67
C LEU A 221 10.34 45.46 -8.15
N GLN A 222 11.41 45.60 -7.37
CA GLN A 222 12.12 46.87 -7.22
C GLN A 222 13.20 46.96 -8.29
N LEU A 223 12.83 47.37 -9.49
CA LEU A 223 13.74 47.88 -10.51
C LEU A 223 14.43 49.14 -10.03
N PRO A 224 15.71 49.36 -10.31
CA PRO A 224 16.44 50.57 -9.92
C PRO A 224 15.80 51.78 -10.61
N LYS A 225 15.61 52.83 -9.80
CA LYS A 225 15.14 54.16 -10.25
C LYS A 225 16.06 54.77 -11.30
N ARG A 226 15.81 54.50 -12.56
CA ARG A 226 16.17 55.39 -13.68
C ARG A 226 15.42 54.94 -14.95
N GLN A 227 14.38 55.67 -15.23
CA GLN A 227 13.59 55.86 -16.46
C GLN A 227 12.09 55.75 -16.21
N SER A 228 11.58 56.70 -15.46
CA SER A 228 10.13 56.96 -15.37
C SER A 228 9.77 57.99 -16.42
N SER A 229 9.38 57.59 -17.60
CA SER A 229 8.51 58.36 -18.47
C SER A 229 8.16 57.58 -19.73
N LYS A 230 7.31 56.55 -19.63
CA LYS A 230 6.48 55.99 -20.70
C LYS A 230 5.99 54.60 -20.31
N LEU A 231 5.04 54.47 -19.43
CA LEU A 231 4.15 53.29 -19.34
C LEU A 231 2.97 53.58 -18.41
N SER A 232 2.16 54.54 -18.79
CA SER A 232 0.87 54.82 -18.11
C SER A 232 -0.34 54.45 -18.98
N SER A 233 -0.29 53.34 -19.70
CA SER A 233 -1.45 52.89 -20.48
C SER A 233 -1.52 51.36 -20.69
N LEU A 234 -1.39 50.57 -19.61
CA LEU A 234 -1.80 49.18 -19.67
C LEU A 234 -2.80 48.92 -18.52
N LYS A 235 -4.08 49.16 -18.84
CA LYS A 235 -5.23 48.78 -18.00
C LYS A 235 -5.14 47.26 -17.78
N SER A 236 -5.17 46.84 -16.50
CA SER A 236 -5.34 45.48 -16.03
C SER A 236 -6.58 44.83 -16.64
N GLN A 237 -6.43 43.98 -17.65
CA GLN A 237 -7.49 43.10 -18.08
C GLN A 237 -7.51 41.87 -17.15
N PRO A 238 -8.69 41.42 -16.69
CA PRO A 238 -8.78 40.16 -15.93
C PRO A 238 -8.36 39.01 -16.84
N VAL A 239 -7.36 38.25 -16.40
CA VAL A 239 -6.92 37.02 -17.09
C VAL A 239 -8.09 36.03 -17.10
N LYS A 240 -8.84 35.98 -18.21
CA LYS A 240 -9.78 34.90 -18.49
C LYS A 240 -8.97 33.64 -18.61
N LEU A 241 -9.07 32.72 -17.64
CA LEU A 241 -8.52 31.37 -17.74
C LEU A 241 -9.15 30.67 -18.95
N ASN A 242 -8.41 30.66 -20.03
CA ASN A 242 -8.87 30.13 -21.30
C ASN A 242 -8.77 28.57 -21.24
N ARG A 243 -9.85 27.86 -21.49
CA ARG A 243 -9.91 26.39 -21.54
C ARG A 243 -8.86 25.77 -22.48
N SER A 244 -8.36 26.53 -23.46
CA SER A 244 -7.26 26.15 -24.34
C SER A 244 -5.94 25.95 -23.57
N ASN A 245 -5.65 26.77 -22.55
CA ASN A 245 -4.43 26.63 -21.73
C ASN A 245 -4.47 25.39 -20.82
N GLN A 246 -5.65 24.94 -20.44
CA GLN A 246 -5.81 23.70 -19.67
C GLN A 246 -5.52 22.44 -20.52
N ARG A 247 -5.94 22.44 -21.79
CA ARG A 247 -5.62 21.33 -22.72
C ARG A 247 -4.15 21.26 -23.09
N LEU A 248 -3.51 22.40 -23.31
CA LEU A 248 -2.07 22.51 -23.53
C LEU A 248 -1.27 22.01 -22.30
N SER A 249 -1.73 22.33 -21.09
CA SER A 249 -1.11 21.85 -19.84
C SER A 249 -1.19 20.34 -19.68
N ILE A 250 -2.31 19.70 -20.02
CA ILE A 250 -2.49 18.24 -19.95
C ILE A 250 -1.61 17.55 -20.98
N GLN A 251 -1.57 18.04 -22.22
CA GLN A 251 -0.74 17.49 -23.28
C GLN A 251 0.74 17.62 -22.94
N GLN A 252 1.14 18.74 -22.39
CA GLN A 252 2.51 18.97 -21.94
C GLN A 252 2.92 18.08 -20.76
N THR A 253 1.99 17.86 -19.83
CA THR A 253 2.19 16.91 -18.72
C THR A 253 2.36 15.48 -19.24
N TYR A 254 1.53 15.06 -20.21
CA TYR A 254 1.66 13.75 -20.86
C TYR A 254 2.98 13.57 -21.60
N LEU A 255 3.41 14.58 -22.37
CA LEU A 255 4.68 14.55 -23.11
C LEU A 255 5.88 14.50 -22.14
N ASN A 256 5.83 15.27 -21.06
CA ASN A 256 6.85 15.25 -20.02
C ASN A 256 6.91 13.90 -19.32
N PHE A 257 5.76 13.29 -19.01
CA PHE A 257 5.68 11.94 -18.43
C PHE A 257 6.28 10.89 -19.38
N LYS A 258 5.89 10.92 -20.67
CA LYS A 258 6.44 10.00 -21.67
C LYS A 258 7.97 10.14 -21.81
N ARG A 259 8.47 11.37 -21.80
CA ARG A 259 9.91 11.65 -21.82
C ARG A 259 10.60 11.10 -20.57
N SER A 260 10.07 11.40 -19.37
CA SER A 260 10.62 10.89 -18.11
C SER A 260 10.59 9.36 -18.05
N LEU A 261 9.54 8.72 -18.59
CA LEU A 261 9.45 7.27 -18.67
C LEU A 261 10.55 6.69 -19.58
N TYR A 262 10.76 7.29 -20.74
CA TYR A 262 11.83 6.89 -21.66
C TYR A 262 13.21 7.04 -21.02
N GLU A 263 13.49 8.20 -20.40
CA GLU A 263 14.76 8.48 -19.72
C GLU A 263 14.98 7.59 -18.49
N ALA A 264 13.89 7.24 -17.75
CA ALA A 264 13.96 6.34 -16.61
C ALA A 264 14.38 4.91 -17.00
N VAL A 265 13.93 4.45 -18.17
CA VAL A 265 14.12 3.07 -18.66
C VAL A 265 15.34 2.94 -19.57
N ALA A 266 15.77 4.02 -20.23
CA ALA A 266 16.89 4.02 -21.18
C ALA A 266 18.17 3.46 -20.54
N GLY A 267 18.78 2.49 -21.19
CA GLY A 267 20.01 1.80 -20.71
C GLY A 267 19.77 0.78 -19.61
N HIS A 268 18.57 0.74 -18.99
CA HIS A 268 18.25 -0.15 -17.87
C HIS A 268 17.06 -1.08 -18.13
N THR A 269 16.50 -1.08 -19.33
CA THR A 269 15.25 -1.79 -19.70
C THR A 269 15.25 -3.23 -19.23
N LYS A 270 16.31 -3.99 -19.51
CA LYS A 270 16.40 -5.42 -19.16
C LYS A 270 16.35 -5.64 -17.65
N ALA A 271 17.06 -4.84 -16.86
CA ALA A 271 17.06 -4.93 -15.41
C ALA A 271 15.68 -4.61 -14.82
N ILE A 272 15.04 -3.55 -15.33
CA ILE A 272 13.70 -3.13 -14.90
C ILE A 272 12.66 -4.20 -15.24
N VAL A 273 12.69 -4.75 -16.46
CA VAL A 273 11.77 -5.81 -16.90
C VAL A 273 11.93 -7.07 -16.07
N LEU A 274 13.16 -7.55 -15.85
CA LEU A 274 13.43 -8.76 -15.07
C LEU A 274 12.91 -8.62 -13.62
N LEU A 275 13.20 -7.48 -12.98
CA LEU A 275 12.80 -7.25 -11.60
C LEU A 275 11.27 -7.01 -11.49
N SER A 276 10.67 -6.28 -12.43
CA SER A 276 9.23 -6.05 -12.46
C SER A 276 8.44 -7.33 -12.76
N ALA A 277 8.90 -8.16 -13.69
CA ALA A 277 8.27 -9.46 -13.98
C ALA A 277 8.34 -10.41 -12.78
N SER A 278 9.50 -10.49 -12.11
CA SER A 278 9.62 -11.21 -10.84
C SER A 278 8.62 -10.68 -9.79
N TYR A 279 8.41 -9.36 -9.76
CA TYR A 279 7.52 -8.75 -8.79
C TYR A 279 6.03 -8.96 -9.11
N VAL A 280 5.63 -9.10 -10.39
CA VAL A 280 4.30 -9.62 -10.77
C VAL A 280 4.08 -10.99 -10.17
N LEU A 281 5.04 -11.90 -10.33
CA LEU A 281 4.96 -13.28 -9.82
C LEU A 281 4.95 -13.32 -8.28
N ALA A 282 5.68 -12.41 -7.63
CA ALA A 282 5.63 -12.25 -6.19
C ALA A 282 4.24 -11.78 -5.70
N GLY A 283 3.63 -10.82 -6.40
CA GLY A 283 2.28 -10.37 -6.13
C GLY A 283 1.23 -11.46 -6.31
N PHE A 284 1.35 -12.23 -7.38
CA PHE A 284 0.53 -13.40 -7.67
C PHE A 284 0.66 -14.48 -6.57
N GLY A 285 1.91 -14.83 -6.23
CA GLY A 285 2.19 -15.89 -5.27
C GLY A 285 1.62 -15.60 -3.90
N TYR A 286 1.97 -14.44 -3.32
CA TYR A 286 1.52 -14.13 -1.96
C TYR A 286 0.00 -14.03 -1.84
N ILE A 287 -0.68 -13.40 -2.83
CA ILE A 287 -2.10 -13.10 -2.73
C ILE A 287 -2.99 -14.33 -2.87
N THR A 288 -2.53 -15.31 -3.63
CA THR A 288 -3.18 -16.63 -3.74
C THR A 288 -3.38 -17.27 -2.37
N SER A 289 -2.35 -17.31 -1.56
CA SER A 289 -2.44 -17.80 -0.19
C SER A 289 -3.17 -16.81 0.72
N ALA A 290 -2.76 -15.52 0.71
CA ALA A 290 -3.33 -14.51 1.61
C ALA A 290 -4.85 -14.36 1.50
N THR A 291 -5.44 -14.59 0.33
CA THR A 291 -6.90 -14.46 0.14
C THR A 291 -7.66 -15.64 0.73
N PHE A 292 -7.19 -16.86 0.54
CA PHE A 292 -7.96 -18.06 0.83
C PHE A 292 -7.45 -18.87 2.04
N LEU A 293 -6.31 -18.51 2.62
CA LEU A 293 -5.74 -19.24 3.75
C LEU A 293 -6.70 -19.34 4.96
N PRO A 294 -7.44 -18.28 5.38
CA PRO A 294 -8.47 -18.42 6.41
C PRO A 294 -9.62 -19.35 6.01
N VAL A 295 -10.05 -19.32 4.75
CA VAL A 295 -11.11 -20.23 4.24
C VAL A 295 -10.62 -21.67 4.29
N MET A 296 -9.42 -21.96 3.78
CA MET A 296 -8.80 -23.29 3.85
C MET A 296 -8.69 -23.79 5.29
N ALA A 297 -8.32 -22.91 6.21
CA ALA A 297 -8.20 -23.27 7.62
C ALA A 297 -9.56 -23.62 8.24
N THR A 298 -10.58 -22.84 7.94
CA THR A 298 -11.96 -23.13 8.42
C THR A 298 -12.49 -24.45 7.86
N GLN A 299 -12.16 -24.75 6.58
CA GLN A 299 -12.59 -25.99 5.94
C GLN A 299 -11.84 -27.23 6.44
N ARG A 300 -10.51 -27.13 6.69
CA ARG A 300 -9.66 -28.29 7.02
C ARG A 300 -9.50 -28.53 8.52
N LEU A 301 -9.57 -27.48 9.35
CA LEU A 301 -9.40 -27.57 10.80
C LEU A 301 -10.77 -27.44 11.52
N THR A 302 -11.71 -28.29 11.16
CA THR A 302 -13.10 -28.25 11.66
C THR A 302 -13.23 -28.43 13.18
N THR A 303 -12.23 -29.04 13.81
CA THR A 303 -12.17 -29.22 15.27
C THR A 303 -11.67 -27.96 16.02
N GLN A 304 -11.09 -27.00 15.31
CA GLN A 304 -10.59 -25.76 15.90
C GLN A 304 -11.59 -24.61 15.62
N SER A 305 -12.27 -24.17 16.64
CA SER A 305 -13.09 -22.96 16.54
C SER A 305 -12.22 -21.78 16.08
N TYR A 306 -12.70 -21.02 15.10
CA TYR A 306 -12.01 -19.83 14.59
C TYR A 306 -10.61 -20.08 13.98
N ALA A 307 -10.33 -21.29 13.46
CA ALA A 307 -9.04 -21.64 12.88
C ALA A 307 -8.56 -20.63 11.82
N GLY A 308 -9.46 -20.15 10.94
CA GLY A 308 -9.15 -19.14 9.94
C GLY A 308 -8.63 -17.83 10.54
N LEU A 309 -9.20 -17.38 11.65
CA LEU A 309 -8.81 -16.16 12.34
C LEU A 309 -7.47 -16.30 13.07
N LEU A 310 -7.25 -17.46 13.73
CA LEU A 310 -5.97 -17.76 14.38
C LEU A 310 -4.83 -17.77 13.37
N ILE A 311 -5.04 -18.40 12.23
CA ILE A 311 -4.06 -18.41 11.12
C ILE A 311 -3.82 -16.99 10.60
N TRP A 312 -4.86 -16.18 10.42
CA TRP A 312 -4.72 -14.81 9.97
C TRP A 312 -3.99 -13.92 10.99
N LEU A 313 -4.22 -14.15 12.28
CA LEU A 313 -3.46 -13.53 13.37
C LEU A 313 -1.97 -13.85 13.28
N VAL A 314 -1.62 -15.12 13.04
CA VAL A 314 -0.23 -15.56 12.84
C VAL A 314 0.40 -14.84 11.64
N VAL A 315 -0.28 -14.74 10.49
CA VAL A 315 0.19 -13.96 9.34
C VAL A 315 0.52 -12.51 9.75
N GLY A 316 -0.37 -11.87 10.49
CA GLY A 316 -0.18 -10.48 10.93
C GLY A 316 1.01 -10.30 11.87
N ILE A 317 1.17 -11.17 12.87
CA ILE A 317 2.31 -11.13 13.82
C ILE A 317 3.64 -11.28 13.08
N PHE A 318 3.74 -12.25 12.19
CA PHE A 318 4.98 -12.47 11.44
C PHE A 318 5.23 -11.40 10.37
N ALA A 319 4.19 -10.76 9.85
CA ALA A 319 4.33 -9.60 8.95
C ALA A 319 4.96 -8.38 9.65
N MET A 320 4.67 -8.15 10.93
CA MET A 320 5.34 -7.10 11.71
C MET A 320 6.84 -7.32 11.81
N LEU A 321 7.27 -8.58 11.92
CA LEU A 321 8.67 -8.97 12.08
C LEU A 321 9.43 -9.03 10.74
N SER A 322 8.73 -9.04 9.62
CA SER A 322 9.29 -9.22 8.27
C SER A 322 10.41 -8.21 7.97
N ASN A 323 10.10 -6.91 7.99
CA ASN A 323 11.07 -5.87 7.62
C ASN A 323 12.28 -5.77 8.58
N PRO A 324 12.15 -5.84 9.91
CA PRO A 324 13.30 -5.87 10.80
C PRO A 324 14.27 -7.02 10.52
N ILE A 325 13.74 -8.24 10.34
CA ILE A 325 14.54 -9.44 10.13
C ILE A 325 15.27 -9.36 8.77
N TRP A 326 14.53 -9.14 7.69
CA TRP A 326 15.11 -9.15 6.36
C TRP A 326 15.95 -7.91 6.06
N GLY A 327 15.63 -6.77 6.65
CA GLY A 327 16.46 -5.58 6.60
C GLY A 327 17.82 -5.77 7.27
N ALA A 328 17.88 -6.48 8.39
CA ALA A 328 19.14 -6.85 9.04
C ALA A 328 19.95 -7.85 8.20
N LEU A 329 19.28 -8.85 7.59
CA LEU A 329 19.94 -9.82 6.71
C LEU A 329 20.46 -9.15 5.43
N ALA A 330 19.69 -8.25 4.83
CA ALA A 330 20.08 -7.52 3.62
C ALA A 330 21.35 -6.68 3.81
N LYS A 331 21.58 -6.13 5.01
CA LYS A 331 22.83 -5.44 5.35
C LYS A 331 24.06 -6.38 5.33
N ARG A 332 23.87 -7.68 5.60
CA ARG A 332 24.97 -8.66 5.64
C ARG A 332 25.25 -9.31 4.29
N ILE A 333 24.22 -9.76 3.58
CA ILE A 333 24.39 -10.55 2.34
C ILE A 333 23.97 -9.80 1.06
N GLY A 334 23.42 -8.59 1.21
CA GLY A 334 22.91 -7.76 0.11
C GLY A 334 21.44 -7.99 -0.21
N GLU A 335 20.76 -6.95 -0.73
CA GLU A 335 19.32 -6.94 -0.99
C GLU A 335 18.89 -8.00 -2.02
N THR A 336 19.67 -8.21 -3.09
CA THR A 336 19.31 -9.18 -4.15
C THR A 336 19.33 -10.61 -3.65
N LYS A 337 20.37 -11.00 -2.89
CA LYS A 337 20.46 -12.36 -2.30
C LYS A 337 19.35 -12.57 -1.27
N THR A 338 19.04 -11.54 -0.49
CA THR A 338 17.92 -11.57 0.48
C THR A 338 16.59 -11.75 -0.24
N LEU A 339 16.35 -11.03 -1.35
CA LEU A 339 15.15 -11.19 -2.17
C LEU A 339 15.04 -12.61 -2.74
N MET A 340 16.14 -13.19 -3.22
CA MET A 340 16.15 -14.59 -3.69
C MET A 340 15.78 -15.58 -2.57
N GLY A 341 16.34 -15.40 -1.38
CA GLY A 341 16.00 -16.23 -0.22
C GLY A 341 14.53 -16.09 0.20
N LEU A 342 14.01 -14.86 0.20
CA LEU A 342 12.59 -14.56 0.45
C LEU A 342 11.67 -15.27 -0.54
N THR A 343 11.99 -15.16 -1.85
CA THR A 343 11.19 -15.76 -2.92
C THR A 343 11.18 -17.28 -2.82
N LEU A 344 12.34 -17.90 -2.53
CA LEU A 344 12.45 -19.33 -2.33
C LEU A 344 11.67 -19.79 -1.09
N LEU A 345 11.83 -19.09 0.03
CA LEU A 345 11.12 -19.41 1.28
C LEU A 345 9.60 -19.28 1.08
N GLN A 346 9.13 -18.26 0.36
CA GLN A 346 7.70 -18.12 0.08
C GLN A 346 7.17 -19.23 -0.84
N ALA A 347 7.92 -19.62 -1.88
CA ALA A 347 7.56 -20.76 -2.73
C ALA A 347 7.44 -22.05 -1.91
N PHE A 348 8.38 -22.31 -1.00
CA PHE A 348 8.31 -23.43 -0.07
C PHE A 348 7.06 -23.33 0.83
N GLY A 349 6.76 -22.16 1.37
CA GLY A 349 5.56 -21.92 2.18
C GLY A 349 4.27 -22.29 1.46
N MET A 350 4.16 -22.00 0.14
CA MET A 350 2.98 -22.38 -0.66
C MET A 350 2.79 -23.90 -0.77
N CYS A 351 3.86 -24.66 -0.70
CA CYS A 351 3.79 -26.14 -0.79
C CYS A 351 3.36 -26.79 0.54
N LEU A 352 3.54 -26.14 1.68
CA LEU A 352 3.24 -26.72 2.99
C LEU A 352 1.80 -27.22 3.15
N PRO A 353 0.75 -26.47 2.76
CA PRO A 353 -0.63 -26.95 2.85
C PRO A 353 -0.95 -28.07 1.85
N ILE A 354 -0.09 -28.29 0.85
CA ILE A 354 -0.24 -29.38 -0.13
C ILE A 354 0.36 -30.69 0.46
N TRP A 355 1.48 -30.56 1.15
CA TRP A 355 2.17 -31.74 1.76
C TRP A 355 1.55 -32.18 3.08
N SER A 356 0.88 -31.26 3.78
CA SER A 356 0.22 -31.52 5.05
C SER A 356 -1.12 -30.81 5.10
N ASP A 357 -2.19 -31.58 4.99
CA ASP A 357 -3.58 -31.06 5.04
C ASP A 357 -3.99 -30.56 6.45
N GLY A 358 -3.18 -30.85 7.45
CA GLY A 358 -3.44 -30.48 8.84
C GLY A 358 -2.93 -29.10 9.25
N ALA A 359 -2.97 -28.86 10.56
CA ALA A 359 -2.57 -27.60 11.17
C ALA A 359 -1.12 -27.21 10.82
N ILE A 360 -0.19 -28.18 10.77
CA ILE A 360 1.24 -27.93 10.50
C ILE A 360 1.41 -27.23 9.14
N GLY A 361 0.77 -27.74 8.09
CA GLY A 361 0.85 -27.15 6.75
C GLY A 361 0.29 -25.73 6.69
N LEU A 362 -0.88 -25.51 7.28
CA LEU A 362 -1.57 -24.24 7.26
C LEU A 362 -0.88 -23.17 8.13
N TYR A 363 -0.50 -23.50 9.38
CA TYR A 363 0.25 -22.59 10.25
C TYR A 363 1.65 -22.31 9.73
N GLY A 364 2.33 -23.35 9.17
CA GLY A 364 3.62 -23.17 8.52
C GLY A 364 3.55 -22.21 7.34
N ASN A 365 2.53 -22.33 6.49
CA ASN A 365 2.28 -21.37 5.42
C ASN A 365 2.03 -19.97 5.98
N ALA A 366 1.21 -19.82 7.03
CA ALA A 366 0.89 -18.53 7.66
C ALA A 366 2.15 -17.81 8.19
N VAL A 367 3.03 -18.53 8.88
CA VAL A 367 4.31 -18.02 9.38
C VAL A 367 5.18 -17.51 8.22
N ILE A 368 5.37 -18.34 7.20
CA ILE A 368 6.21 -18.03 6.06
C ILE A 368 5.60 -16.87 5.25
N LEU A 369 4.30 -16.89 4.99
CA LEU A 369 3.60 -15.83 4.29
C LEU A 369 3.80 -14.49 5.01
N GLY A 370 3.54 -14.43 6.31
CA GLY A 370 3.74 -13.23 7.12
C GLY A 370 5.18 -12.73 7.05
N LEU A 371 6.15 -13.61 7.28
CA LEU A 371 7.57 -13.25 7.25
C LEU A 371 8.03 -12.74 5.89
N THR A 372 7.46 -13.22 4.78
CA THR A 372 8.07 -12.97 3.46
C THR A 372 7.44 -11.82 2.69
N PHE A 373 6.10 -11.65 2.70
CA PHE A 373 5.46 -10.76 1.72
C PHE A 373 5.83 -9.29 1.89
N VAL A 374 5.94 -8.78 3.13
CA VAL A 374 6.34 -7.37 3.38
C VAL A 374 7.82 -7.16 3.06
N GLY A 375 8.66 -8.13 3.39
CA GLY A 375 10.08 -8.12 3.06
C GLY A 375 10.34 -8.12 1.56
N MET A 376 9.61 -8.93 0.78
CA MET A 376 9.72 -8.96 -0.68
C MET A 376 9.36 -7.59 -1.30
N VAL A 377 8.29 -6.95 -0.82
CA VAL A 377 7.92 -5.59 -1.25
C VAL A 377 9.06 -4.62 -0.97
N SER A 378 9.58 -4.60 0.24
CA SER A 378 10.64 -3.66 0.63
C SER A 378 11.93 -3.87 -0.16
N MET A 379 12.38 -5.13 -0.32
CA MET A 379 13.62 -5.44 -1.05
C MET A 379 13.48 -5.10 -2.53
N THR A 380 12.35 -5.45 -3.16
CA THR A 380 12.14 -5.15 -4.58
C THR A 380 12.07 -3.65 -4.84
N LEU A 381 11.34 -2.88 -4.02
CA LEU A 381 11.26 -1.43 -4.17
C LEU A 381 12.60 -0.74 -3.90
N ASN A 382 13.42 -1.27 -2.99
CA ASN A 382 14.78 -0.79 -2.78
C ASN A 382 15.69 -1.05 -4.00
N LEU A 383 15.62 -2.25 -4.58
CA LEU A 383 16.41 -2.59 -5.76
C LEU A 383 16.01 -1.75 -6.97
N ILE A 384 14.69 -1.60 -7.23
CA ILE A 384 14.19 -0.89 -8.41
C ILE A 384 14.55 0.60 -8.40
N LYS A 385 14.40 1.27 -7.25
CA LYS A 385 14.77 2.70 -7.12
C LYS A 385 16.25 2.96 -7.33
N ASN A 386 17.11 1.98 -7.03
CA ASN A 386 18.57 2.09 -7.15
C ASN A 386 19.07 1.85 -8.59
N ILE A 387 18.21 1.37 -9.50
CA ILE A 387 18.57 1.18 -10.91
C ILE A 387 18.80 2.55 -11.57
N ASN A 388 17.91 3.50 -11.37
CA ASN A 388 18.04 4.87 -11.85
C ASN A 388 17.54 5.85 -10.77
N PRO A 389 18.42 6.32 -9.86
CA PRO A 389 18.03 7.15 -8.73
C PRO A 389 17.35 8.47 -9.10
N ALA A 390 17.67 9.04 -10.28
CA ALA A 390 17.04 10.27 -10.78
C ALA A 390 15.52 10.10 -11.02
N TYR A 391 15.08 8.88 -11.34
CA TYR A 391 13.69 8.54 -11.63
C TYR A 391 13.10 7.54 -10.63
N SER A 392 13.63 7.50 -9.41
CA SER A 392 13.26 6.50 -8.39
C SER A 392 11.76 6.42 -8.11
N ASN A 393 11.07 7.56 -8.00
CA ASN A 393 9.62 7.59 -7.74
C ASN A 393 8.81 6.96 -8.88
N LEU A 394 9.20 7.24 -10.13
CA LEU A 394 8.56 6.66 -11.32
C LEU A 394 8.78 5.13 -11.37
N LEU A 395 9.99 4.68 -11.11
CA LEU A 395 10.32 3.25 -11.10
C LEU A 395 9.61 2.49 -9.97
N ILE A 396 9.53 3.07 -8.77
CA ILE A 396 8.73 2.53 -7.65
C ILE A 396 7.26 2.40 -8.06
N GLY A 397 6.70 3.44 -8.69
CA GLY A 397 5.33 3.42 -9.19
C GLY A 397 5.10 2.29 -10.21
N LEU A 398 5.97 2.17 -11.23
CA LEU A 398 5.89 1.11 -12.23
C LEU A 398 5.98 -0.29 -11.62
N ALA A 399 6.91 -0.49 -10.68
CA ALA A 399 7.03 -1.75 -9.97
C ALA A 399 5.76 -2.06 -9.13
N THR A 400 5.20 -1.06 -8.45
CA THR A 400 3.97 -1.23 -7.68
C THR A 400 2.79 -1.62 -8.59
N LEU A 401 2.71 -1.04 -9.79
CA LEU A 401 1.71 -1.44 -10.79
C LEU A 401 1.92 -2.89 -11.24
N ALA A 402 3.16 -3.29 -11.51
CA ALA A 402 3.48 -4.67 -11.86
C ALA A 402 3.04 -5.65 -10.76
N TYR A 403 3.34 -5.34 -9.49
CA TYR A 403 2.90 -6.13 -8.34
C TYR A 403 1.38 -6.25 -8.24
N ALA A 404 0.65 -5.15 -8.48
CA ALA A 404 -0.80 -5.13 -8.42
C ALA A 404 -1.46 -5.98 -9.54
N ILE A 405 -0.83 -6.10 -10.72
CA ILE A 405 -1.27 -7.03 -11.77
C ILE A 405 -1.25 -8.47 -11.25
N GLY A 406 -0.16 -8.88 -10.60
CA GLY A 406 -0.07 -10.21 -9.98
C GLY A 406 -1.17 -10.43 -8.94
N GLN A 407 -1.42 -9.43 -8.10
CA GLN A 407 -2.47 -9.49 -7.09
C GLN A 407 -3.88 -9.61 -7.69
N PHE A 408 -4.15 -8.91 -8.79
CA PHE A 408 -5.44 -9.01 -9.48
C PHE A 408 -5.69 -10.40 -10.05
N ILE A 409 -4.67 -10.99 -10.69
CA ILE A 409 -4.77 -12.28 -11.36
C ILE A 409 -4.82 -13.44 -10.35
N GLY A 410 -4.12 -13.33 -9.21
CA GLY A 410 -3.94 -14.40 -8.24
C GLY A 410 -5.24 -15.08 -7.78
N PRO A 411 -6.20 -14.36 -7.18
CA PRO A 411 -7.45 -14.96 -6.73
C PRO A 411 -8.27 -15.58 -7.87
N LEU A 412 -8.26 -14.96 -9.06
CA LEU A 412 -9.01 -15.47 -10.23
C LEU A 412 -8.48 -16.81 -10.71
N VAL A 413 -7.15 -16.94 -10.83
CA VAL A 413 -6.51 -18.22 -11.19
C VAL A 413 -6.77 -19.26 -10.12
N THR A 414 -6.68 -18.86 -8.85
CA THR A 414 -6.89 -19.76 -7.71
C THR A 414 -8.30 -20.36 -7.73
N VAL A 415 -9.34 -19.54 -7.90
CA VAL A 415 -10.72 -20.04 -7.92
C VAL A 415 -11.05 -20.81 -9.19
N ALA A 416 -10.45 -20.43 -10.34
CA ALA A 416 -10.62 -21.19 -11.59
C ALA A 416 -10.04 -22.60 -11.48
N LEU A 417 -8.97 -22.79 -10.70
CA LEU A 417 -8.32 -24.09 -10.47
C LEU A 417 -8.93 -24.86 -9.31
N ALA A 418 -9.59 -24.21 -8.36
CA ALA A 418 -10.18 -24.86 -7.18
C ALA A 418 -11.32 -25.79 -7.54
N GLY A 419 -12.05 -25.52 -8.65
CA GLY A 419 -13.15 -26.33 -9.14
C GLY A 419 -14.36 -26.34 -8.18
N LYS A 420 -15.26 -27.31 -8.36
CA LYS A 420 -16.49 -27.44 -7.55
C LYS A 420 -16.24 -27.92 -6.11
N GLN A 421 -15.05 -28.46 -5.82
CA GLN A 421 -14.69 -29.01 -4.52
C GLN A 421 -13.95 -27.99 -3.65
N ASP A 422 -13.76 -26.75 -4.10
CA ASP A 422 -13.00 -25.70 -3.43
C ASP A 422 -11.60 -26.17 -2.97
N ASN A 423 -10.92 -26.97 -3.83
CA ASN A 423 -9.59 -27.46 -3.54
C ASN A 423 -8.54 -26.46 -4.05
N PHE A 424 -7.96 -25.70 -3.13
CA PHE A 424 -6.97 -24.66 -3.45
C PHE A 424 -5.56 -25.16 -3.76
N ASN A 425 -5.28 -26.48 -3.66
CA ASN A 425 -3.93 -27.02 -3.84
C ASN A 425 -3.33 -26.72 -5.21
N ALA A 426 -4.14 -26.80 -6.29
CA ALA A 426 -3.69 -26.47 -7.63
C ALA A 426 -3.30 -24.98 -7.74
N GLY A 427 -4.07 -24.08 -7.15
CA GLY A 427 -3.74 -22.66 -7.09
C GLY A 427 -2.45 -22.37 -6.35
N LEU A 428 -2.21 -23.03 -5.20
CA LEU A 428 -0.97 -22.93 -4.43
C LEU A 428 0.22 -23.46 -5.21
N LEU A 429 0.06 -24.56 -5.97
CA LEU A 429 1.14 -25.12 -6.79
C LEU A 429 1.53 -24.19 -7.92
N VAL A 430 0.55 -23.59 -8.60
CA VAL A 430 0.80 -22.58 -9.64
C VAL A 430 1.46 -21.33 -9.04
N ALA A 431 1.06 -20.93 -7.84
CA ALA A 431 1.68 -19.82 -7.11
C ALA A 431 3.16 -20.11 -6.76
N ALA A 432 3.44 -21.31 -6.24
CA ALA A 432 4.80 -21.76 -5.95
C ALA A 432 5.67 -21.80 -7.23
N SER A 433 5.13 -22.34 -8.32
CA SER A 433 5.82 -22.39 -9.63
C SER A 433 6.12 -20.99 -10.16
N GLY A 434 5.17 -20.06 -10.05
CA GLY A 434 5.35 -18.65 -10.40
C GLY A 434 6.47 -18.01 -9.58
N LEU A 435 6.52 -18.24 -8.26
CA LEU A 435 7.59 -17.74 -7.40
C LEU A 435 8.97 -18.32 -7.79
N LEU A 436 9.05 -19.60 -8.15
CA LEU A 436 10.31 -20.21 -8.63
C LEU A 436 10.77 -19.60 -9.96
N ILE A 437 9.85 -19.32 -10.89
CA ILE A 437 10.15 -18.54 -12.11
C ILE A 437 10.64 -17.14 -11.73
N GLY A 438 9.97 -16.48 -10.77
CA GLY A 438 10.39 -15.19 -10.23
C GLY A 438 11.80 -15.21 -9.65
N LEU A 439 12.17 -16.28 -8.94
CA LEU A 439 13.53 -16.49 -8.44
C LEU A 439 14.56 -16.53 -9.56
N VAL A 440 14.27 -17.26 -10.65
CA VAL A 440 15.14 -17.32 -11.83
C VAL A 440 15.31 -15.93 -12.47
N LEU A 441 14.22 -15.14 -12.55
CA LEU A 441 14.30 -13.76 -13.07
C LEU A 441 15.18 -12.86 -12.18
N VAL A 442 15.08 -12.97 -10.84
CA VAL A 442 15.96 -12.23 -9.90
C VAL A 442 17.42 -12.66 -10.06
N PHE A 443 17.67 -13.94 -10.29
CA PHE A 443 19.04 -14.44 -10.56
C PHE A 443 19.63 -13.83 -11.85
N PHE A 444 18.84 -13.76 -12.93
CA PHE A 444 19.29 -13.09 -14.17
C PHE A 444 19.49 -11.59 -13.97
N PHE A 445 18.62 -10.93 -13.19
CA PHE A 445 18.81 -9.54 -12.77
C PHE A 445 20.13 -9.34 -12.04
N GLN A 446 20.47 -10.19 -11.09
CA GLN A 446 21.75 -10.14 -10.36
C GLN A 446 22.95 -10.25 -11.31
N ARG A 447 22.94 -11.23 -12.22
CA ARG A 447 24.02 -11.43 -13.19
C ARG A 447 24.20 -10.21 -14.11
N GLN A 448 23.11 -9.64 -14.57
CA GLN A 448 23.15 -8.44 -15.42
C GLN A 448 23.75 -7.23 -14.69
N THR A 449 23.31 -6.98 -13.46
CA THR A 449 23.81 -5.85 -12.66
C THR A 449 25.32 -5.99 -12.36
N GLN A 450 25.78 -7.22 -12.12
CA GLN A 450 27.20 -7.49 -11.92
C GLN A 450 28.02 -7.22 -13.19
N ARG A 451 27.55 -7.64 -14.37
CA ARG A 451 28.22 -7.38 -15.65
C ARG A 451 28.32 -5.89 -15.96
N GLN A 452 27.25 -5.13 -15.71
CA GLN A 452 27.26 -3.67 -15.92
C GLN A 452 28.26 -2.97 -14.99
N ARG A 453 28.40 -3.41 -13.74
CA ARG A 453 29.43 -2.87 -12.83
C ARG A 453 30.84 -3.18 -13.33
N GLN A 454 31.11 -4.37 -13.81
CA GLN A 454 32.42 -4.74 -14.35
C GLN A 454 32.79 -3.95 -15.60
N SER A 455 31.83 -3.70 -16.51
CA SER A 455 32.06 -2.91 -17.73
C SER A 455 32.24 -1.41 -17.48
N SER A 456 31.86 -0.90 -16.31
CA SER A 456 32.09 0.52 -15.94
C SER A 456 33.43 0.74 -15.24
N PHE A 457 34.17 -0.31 -14.90
CA PHE A 457 35.51 -0.25 -14.32
C PHE A 457 36.64 -0.53 -15.34
N ASN A 458 36.29 -1.05 -16.52
CA ASN A 458 37.16 -1.19 -17.68
C ASN A 458 36.92 -0.05 -18.68
#